data_7bc298a5c42829c3b287f2dbdddc5508
#
_entry.id   7bc298a5c42829c3b287f2dbdddc5508
#
_cell.length_a   1.000
_cell.length_b   1.000
_cell.length_c   1.000
_cell.angle_alpha   90.00
_cell.angle_beta   90.00
_cell.angle_gamma   90.00
#
_symmetry.space_group_name_H-M   'P 1'
#
loop_
_entity.id
_entity.type
_entity.pdbx_description
1 polymer ?
#
loop_
_entity_poly.entity_id
_entity_poly.type
_entity_poly.pdbx_seq_one_letter_code
_entity_poly.pdbx_strand_id
1 'polypeptide(L)'
;MSRTTDRRGGRDDSLQVVVVDDSPFMRGLISDLLTDAGVAVVGEAGDGAEALSVVAETRPDVVTMDVEMPGMGGLEAVERLMDETPTPVLMLSAHTAEGAEVTFEALERGAVDFFSKPGGEVSAGVSRESDRLVEAVRSVAGADLAAATRDRRERDAAGGGPSAAASGASTPSASAASADLDGPLTVVIGASTGGPNAVERVMSALPTADCRIVIVQHMPEAFTPRFADRLDEASAYDVREASDGARIGSGEALVARGGSHTRIDSYRSGRLRVNLDEDDSQSVTPAADVTMRSAAEVVDGPLVGVVLTGMGSDASEGIRAMADAGARTIAQSEDTCVIYGMPKRAVETGGVDEVCDLDDVAGAIVGGEA
;
A
#
# COMPACT_ATOMS: atom_id res chain seq x y z
N MET A 1 -16.63 -3.78 54.11
CA MET A 1 -16.12 -4.64 53.05
C MET A 1 -17.16 -4.71 51.96
N SER A 2 -17.07 -3.83 51.00
CA SER A 2 -17.99 -3.77 49.84
C SER A 2 -17.17 -4.11 48.58
N ARG A 3 -17.48 -5.25 47.95
CA ARG A 3 -16.88 -5.68 46.72
C ARG A 3 -17.58 -4.94 45.59
N THR A 4 -16.87 -4.00 44.99
CA THR A 4 -17.25 -3.38 43.71
C THR A 4 -17.00 -4.41 42.63
N THR A 5 -18.03 -5.00 42.07
CA THR A 5 -18.01 -5.83 40.87
C THR A 5 -17.81 -4.93 39.69
N ASP A 6 -16.60 -4.97 39.13
CA ASP A 6 -16.26 -4.40 37.85
C ASP A 6 -17.02 -5.19 36.75
N ARG A 7 -18.09 -4.61 36.22
CA ARG A 7 -18.82 -5.10 35.06
C ARG A 7 -18.14 -4.55 33.79
N ARG A 8 -17.04 -5.11 33.40
CA ARG A 8 -16.64 -5.07 32.00
C ARG A 8 -17.52 -6.10 31.28
N GLY A 9 -18.56 -5.59 30.60
CA GLY A 9 -19.34 -6.38 29.63
C GLY A 9 -18.39 -6.99 28.64
N GLY A 10 -18.39 -8.33 28.51
CA GLY A 10 -17.62 -9.03 27.50
C GLY A 10 -18.06 -8.56 26.11
N ARG A 11 -17.21 -7.82 25.41
CA ARG A 11 -17.23 -7.81 23.95
C ARG A 11 -16.86 -9.22 23.54
N ASP A 12 -17.65 -9.78 22.65
CA ASP A 12 -17.30 -10.99 21.92
C ASP A 12 -15.95 -10.70 21.23
N ASP A 13 -14.95 -11.55 21.41
CA ASP A 13 -13.58 -11.36 20.88
C ASP A 13 -13.54 -11.49 19.35
N SER A 14 -14.69 -11.62 18.66
CA SER A 14 -14.79 -11.70 17.21
C SER A 14 -14.67 -10.32 16.57
N LEU A 15 -13.86 -10.22 15.52
CA LEU A 15 -13.73 -9.02 14.69
C LEU A 15 -15.11 -8.60 14.16
N GLN A 16 -15.49 -7.32 14.34
CA GLN A 16 -16.78 -6.75 13.96
C GLN A 16 -16.66 -5.94 12.66
N VAL A 17 -17.49 -6.24 11.67
CA VAL A 17 -17.50 -5.56 10.37
C VAL A 17 -18.87 -5.00 10.03
N VAL A 18 -18.91 -3.85 9.36
CA VAL A 18 -20.06 -3.34 8.63
C VAL A 18 -19.80 -3.52 7.15
N VAL A 19 -20.80 -4.09 6.43
CA VAL A 19 -20.72 -4.34 4.98
C VAL A 19 -21.58 -3.32 4.25
N VAL A 20 -20.98 -2.53 3.35
CA VAL A 20 -21.64 -1.46 2.61
C VAL A 20 -21.51 -1.71 1.10
N ASP A 21 -22.62 -1.94 0.44
CA ASP A 21 -22.71 -2.17 -1.01
C ASP A 21 -24.16 -1.92 -1.46
N ASP A 22 -24.41 -1.28 -2.59
CA ASP A 22 -25.76 -0.98 -3.07
C ASP A 22 -26.49 -2.22 -3.62
N SER A 23 -25.73 -3.23 -4.07
CA SER A 23 -26.27 -4.51 -4.53
C SER A 23 -26.61 -5.42 -3.34
N PRO A 24 -27.89 -5.74 -3.06
CA PRO A 24 -28.24 -6.68 -1.99
C PRO A 24 -27.62 -8.07 -2.18
N PHE A 25 -27.38 -8.47 -3.43
CA PHE A 25 -26.72 -9.74 -3.73
C PHE A 25 -25.25 -9.72 -3.31
N MET A 26 -24.51 -8.66 -3.68
CA MET A 26 -23.09 -8.53 -3.33
C MET A 26 -22.92 -8.37 -1.83
N ARG A 27 -23.74 -7.56 -1.20
CA ARG A 27 -23.78 -7.38 0.26
C ARG A 27 -23.96 -8.71 1.00
N GLY A 28 -24.97 -9.51 0.56
CA GLY A 28 -25.20 -10.84 1.13
C GLY A 28 -24.02 -11.79 0.91
N LEU A 29 -23.43 -11.82 -0.29
CA LEU A 29 -22.26 -12.66 -0.60
C LEU A 29 -21.07 -12.32 0.31
N ILE A 30 -20.74 -11.04 0.47
CA ILE A 30 -19.63 -10.58 1.31
C ILE A 30 -19.92 -10.92 2.78
N SER A 31 -21.16 -10.69 3.24
CA SER A 31 -21.59 -10.99 4.62
C SER A 31 -21.46 -12.50 4.91
N ASP A 32 -21.88 -13.35 3.99
CA ASP A 32 -21.77 -14.81 4.15
C ASP A 32 -20.29 -15.25 4.21
N LEU A 33 -19.46 -14.77 3.29
CA LEU A 33 -18.02 -15.08 3.26
C LEU A 33 -17.31 -14.69 4.57
N LEU A 34 -17.59 -13.49 5.07
CA LEU A 34 -16.99 -13.01 6.32
C LEU A 34 -17.49 -13.78 7.54
N THR A 35 -18.78 -14.10 7.58
CA THR A 35 -19.39 -14.89 8.67
C THR A 35 -18.85 -16.31 8.69
N ASP A 36 -18.71 -16.97 7.55
CA ASP A 36 -18.15 -18.32 7.43
C ASP A 36 -16.69 -18.37 7.91
N ALA A 37 -15.96 -17.24 7.77
CA ALA A 37 -14.60 -17.09 8.28
C ALA A 37 -14.51 -16.66 9.76
N GLY A 38 -15.64 -16.56 10.47
CA GLY A 38 -15.71 -16.20 11.89
C GLY A 38 -15.56 -14.70 12.16
N VAL A 39 -15.83 -13.84 11.16
CA VAL A 39 -15.93 -12.39 11.33
C VAL A 39 -17.39 -12.02 11.59
N ALA A 40 -17.67 -11.21 12.60
CA ALA A 40 -19.03 -10.84 12.98
C ALA A 40 -19.52 -9.66 12.12
N VAL A 41 -20.48 -9.89 11.22
CA VAL A 41 -21.16 -8.81 10.50
C VAL A 41 -22.16 -8.17 11.46
N VAL A 42 -21.86 -6.96 11.96
CA VAL A 42 -22.67 -6.24 12.96
C VAL A 42 -23.62 -5.24 12.35
N GLY A 43 -23.55 -5.02 11.05
CA GLY A 43 -24.45 -4.14 10.30
C GLY A 43 -24.23 -4.23 8.80
N GLU A 44 -25.24 -3.80 8.06
CA GLU A 44 -25.23 -3.69 6.61
C GLU A 44 -25.82 -2.34 6.20
N ALA A 45 -25.36 -1.78 5.08
CA ALA A 45 -25.89 -0.54 4.50
C ALA A 45 -25.90 -0.61 2.97
N GLY A 46 -26.87 0.05 2.34
CA GLY A 46 -27.03 0.10 0.90
C GLY A 46 -26.56 1.39 0.26
N ASP A 47 -26.18 2.39 1.05
CA ASP A 47 -25.56 3.64 0.60
C ASP A 47 -24.70 4.28 1.69
N GLY A 48 -23.98 5.35 1.34
CA GLY A 48 -23.07 6.02 2.28
C GLY A 48 -23.78 6.69 3.46
N ALA A 49 -25.00 7.20 3.29
CA ALA A 49 -25.72 7.87 4.38
C ALA A 49 -26.21 6.87 5.42
N GLU A 50 -26.68 5.70 4.98
CA GLU A 50 -27.02 4.58 5.85
C GLU A 50 -25.75 4.05 6.56
N ALA A 51 -24.64 3.93 5.83
CA ALA A 51 -23.35 3.50 6.38
C ALA A 51 -22.89 4.35 7.56
N LEU A 52 -22.95 5.70 7.45
CA LEU A 52 -22.61 6.60 8.55
C LEU A 52 -23.44 6.32 9.81
N SER A 53 -24.74 6.11 9.64
CA SER A 53 -25.67 5.83 10.73
C SER A 53 -25.35 4.49 11.41
N VAL A 54 -25.17 3.43 10.61
CA VAL A 54 -24.88 2.07 11.09
C VAL A 54 -23.52 2.02 11.81
N VAL A 55 -22.48 2.67 11.27
CA VAL A 55 -21.16 2.74 11.89
C VAL A 55 -21.20 3.49 13.23
N ALA A 56 -21.93 4.61 13.30
CA ALA A 56 -22.07 5.37 14.54
C ALA A 56 -22.78 4.56 15.66
N GLU A 57 -23.74 3.71 15.29
CA GLU A 57 -24.47 2.88 16.22
C GLU A 57 -23.70 1.64 16.66
N THR A 58 -23.06 0.93 15.72
CA THR A 58 -22.42 -0.36 15.95
C THR A 58 -20.96 -0.25 16.38
N ARG A 59 -20.26 0.81 15.94
CA ARG A 59 -18.81 1.02 16.17
C ARG A 59 -17.99 -0.21 15.80
N PRO A 60 -18.01 -0.63 14.53
CA PRO A 60 -17.28 -1.79 14.06
C PRO A 60 -15.77 -1.58 14.13
N ASP A 61 -15.01 -2.65 14.02
CA ASP A 61 -13.56 -2.62 13.92
C ASP A 61 -13.11 -2.25 12.48
N VAL A 62 -13.96 -2.52 11.48
CA VAL A 62 -13.69 -2.25 10.07
C VAL A 62 -14.99 -2.10 9.27
N VAL A 63 -14.92 -1.32 8.19
CA VAL A 63 -16.01 -1.18 7.20
C VAL A 63 -15.50 -1.68 5.85
N THR A 64 -16.25 -2.55 5.17
CA THR A 64 -16.07 -2.76 3.73
C THR A 64 -17.01 -1.83 2.99
N MET A 65 -16.50 -1.05 2.04
CA MET A 65 -17.23 0.04 1.39
C MET A 65 -17.15 -0.08 -0.12
N ASP A 66 -18.29 -0.22 -0.79
CA ASP A 66 -18.35 -0.09 -2.24
C ASP A 66 -17.98 1.33 -2.67
N VAL A 67 -17.31 1.44 -3.79
CA VAL A 67 -16.95 2.71 -4.42
C VAL A 67 -18.16 3.39 -5.03
N GLU A 68 -18.94 2.67 -5.82
CA GLU A 68 -20.04 3.19 -6.61
C GLU A 68 -21.39 2.85 -5.98
N MET A 69 -22.04 3.84 -5.37
CA MET A 69 -23.37 3.70 -4.78
C MET A 69 -24.25 4.90 -5.12
N PRO A 70 -25.57 4.72 -5.23
CA PRO A 70 -26.49 5.82 -5.46
C PRO A 70 -26.57 6.77 -4.24
N GLY A 71 -26.85 8.04 -4.50
CA GLY A 71 -26.95 9.05 -3.44
C GLY A 71 -25.58 9.46 -2.92
N MET A 72 -25.26 9.14 -1.67
CA MET A 72 -23.91 9.30 -1.11
C MET A 72 -23.07 8.10 -1.53
N GLY A 73 -22.10 8.32 -2.42
CA GLY A 73 -21.15 7.32 -2.87
C GLY A 73 -20.09 6.99 -1.81
N GLY A 74 -19.28 5.94 -2.08
CA GLY A 74 -18.27 5.47 -1.16
C GLY A 74 -17.19 6.52 -0.83
N LEU A 75 -16.78 7.35 -1.79
CA LEU A 75 -15.81 8.42 -1.58
C LEU A 75 -16.25 9.45 -0.54
N GLU A 76 -17.46 9.97 -0.69
CA GLU A 76 -18.02 10.94 0.26
C GLU A 76 -18.25 10.29 1.63
N ALA A 77 -18.67 9.01 1.64
CA ALA A 77 -18.88 8.26 2.87
C ALA A 77 -17.57 8.06 3.64
N VAL A 78 -16.45 7.71 2.96
CA VAL A 78 -15.12 7.59 3.59
C VAL A 78 -14.68 8.91 4.21
N GLU A 79 -14.78 10.01 3.47
CA GLU A 79 -14.39 11.34 3.97
C GLU A 79 -15.15 11.70 5.25
N ARG A 80 -16.47 11.51 5.24
CA ARG A 80 -17.30 11.79 6.41
C ARG A 80 -17.06 10.82 7.57
N LEU A 81 -16.83 9.52 7.29
CA LEU A 81 -16.45 8.56 8.33
C LEU A 81 -15.16 8.98 9.03
N MET A 82 -14.15 9.40 8.29
CA MET A 82 -12.88 9.84 8.87
C MET A 82 -13.02 11.10 9.73
N ASP A 83 -13.96 11.98 9.39
CA ASP A 83 -14.21 13.22 10.15
C ASP A 83 -15.14 13.00 11.37
N GLU A 84 -16.20 12.20 11.22
CA GLU A 84 -17.26 12.06 12.23
C GLU A 84 -17.02 10.87 13.18
N THR A 85 -16.57 9.74 12.65
CA THR A 85 -16.39 8.48 13.39
C THR A 85 -15.24 7.68 12.75
N PRO A 86 -13.97 8.10 12.94
CA PRO A 86 -12.83 7.45 12.31
C PRO A 86 -12.85 5.94 12.53
N THR A 87 -13.00 5.20 11.44
CA THR A 87 -13.11 3.73 11.42
C THR A 87 -12.32 3.21 10.21
N PRO A 88 -11.51 2.14 10.35
CA PRO A 88 -10.79 1.56 9.22
C PRO A 88 -11.73 1.18 8.08
N VAL A 89 -11.43 1.62 6.86
CA VAL A 89 -12.23 1.32 5.66
C VAL A 89 -11.40 0.56 4.64
N LEU A 90 -11.93 -0.60 4.22
CA LEU A 90 -11.48 -1.34 3.04
C LEU A 90 -12.43 -1.02 1.87
N MET A 91 -11.91 -0.35 0.85
CA MET A 91 -12.70 -0.09 -0.36
C MET A 91 -12.89 -1.37 -1.16
N LEU A 92 -14.10 -1.60 -1.65
CA LEU A 92 -14.40 -2.67 -2.59
C LEU A 92 -14.63 -2.07 -3.97
N SER A 93 -13.76 -2.39 -4.92
CA SER A 93 -13.78 -1.79 -6.26
C SER A 93 -14.05 -2.82 -7.35
N ALA A 94 -14.71 -2.40 -8.42
CA ALA A 94 -14.81 -3.21 -9.63
C ALA A 94 -13.42 -3.32 -10.30
N HIS A 95 -13.19 -4.41 -11.05
CA HIS A 95 -11.94 -4.69 -11.77
C HIS A 95 -11.86 -3.86 -13.07
N THR A 96 -11.91 -2.53 -12.96
CA THR A 96 -11.88 -1.62 -14.12
C THR A 96 -10.87 -0.50 -13.90
N ALA A 97 -10.35 0.08 -15.00
CA ALA A 97 -9.45 1.22 -14.92
C ALA A 97 -10.12 2.47 -14.28
N GLU A 98 -11.41 2.67 -14.54
CA GLU A 98 -12.20 3.75 -13.93
C GLU A 98 -12.35 3.52 -12.42
N GLY A 99 -12.61 2.27 -11.99
CA GLY A 99 -12.65 1.89 -10.59
C GLY A 99 -11.30 2.12 -9.87
N ALA A 100 -10.17 1.95 -10.58
CA ALA A 100 -8.85 2.21 -10.01
C ALA A 100 -8.66 3.69 -9.64
N GLU A 101 -9.05 4.64 -10.50
CA GLU A 101 -8.90 6.07 -10.24
C GLU A 101 -9.68 6.49 -8.99
N VAL A 102 -10.95 6.13 -8.92
CA VAL A 102 -11.82 6.43 -7.77
C VAL A 102 -11.32 5.77 -6.50
N THR A 103 -10.72 4.58 -6.61
CA THR A 103 -10.12 3.87 -5.47
C THR A 103 -8.92 4.61 -4.91
N PHE A 104 -8.02 5.12 -5.76
CA PHE A 104 -6.89 5.92 -5.29
C PHE A 104 -7.36 7.22 -4.61
N GLU A 105 -8.39 7.87 -5.16
CA GLU A 105 -9.01 9.03 -4.51
C GLU A 105 -9.57 8.67 -3.12
N ALA A 106 -10.15 7.46 -2.95
CA ALA A 106 -10.62 7.00 -1.64
C ALA A 106 -9.46 6.81 -0.63
N LEU A 107 -8.31 6.31 -1.08
CA LEU A 107 -7.11 6.22 -0.23
C LEU A 107 -6.61 7.61 0.22
N GLU A 108 -6.67 8.62 -0.65
CA GLU A 108 -6.36 10.02 -0.29
C GLU A 108 -7.32 10.57 0.76
N ARG A 109 -8.59 10.19 0.68
CA ARG A 109 -9.63 10.61 1.64
C ARG A 109 -9.60 9.84 2.95
N GLY A 110 -8.69 8.86 3.10
CA GLY A 110 -8.41 8.16 4.35
C GLY A 110 -8.86 6.71 4.40
N ALA A 111 -9.30 6.11 3.29
CA ALA A 111 -9.42 4.66 3.23
C ALA A 111 -8.05 4.01 3.45
N VAL A 112 -8.03 2.88 4.18
CA VAL A 112 -6.79 2.20 4.55
C VAL A 112 -6.22 1.41 3.38
N ASP A 113 -7.09 0.70 2.66
CA ASP A 113 -6.71 -0.15 1.53
C ASP A 113 -7.91 -0.41 0.64
N PHE A 114 -7.70 -1.16 -0.44
CA PHE A 114 -8.75 -1.56 -1.35
C PHE A 114 -8.65 -3.05 -1.71
N PHE A 115 -9.76 -3.59 -2.17
CA PHE A 115 -9.87 -4.97 -2.64
C PHE A 115 -10.76 -5.02 -3.88
N SER A 116 -10.37 -5.81 -4.88
CA SER A 116 -11.21 -6.03 -6.06
C SER A 116 -12.38 -6.93 -5.69
N LYS A 117 -13.60 -6.52 -6.04
CA LYS A 117 -14.79 -7.33 -5.79
C LYS A 117 -14.67 -8.72 -6.42
N PRO A 118 -15.06 -9.78 -5.71
CA PRO A 118 -15.04 -11.11 -6.28
C PRO A 118 -15.94 -11.16 -7.53
N GLY A 119 -15.40 -11.65 -8.64
CA GLY A 119 -16.11 -11.78 -9.90
C GLY A 119 -17.23 -12.82 -9.82
N GLY A 120 -18.37 -12.55 -10.47
CA GLY A 120 -19.60 -13.35 -10.38
C GLY A 120 -19.56 -14.73 -11.09
N GLU A 121 -18.43 -15.26 -11.56
CA GLU A 121 -18.31 -16.60 -12.11
C GLU A 121 -17.82 -17.59 -11.06
N VAL A 122 -18.69 -18.53 -10.72
CA VAL A 122 -18.45 -19.61 -9.75
C VAL A 122 -17.46 -20.61 -10.35
N SER A 123 -16.18 -20.42 -10.07
CA SER A 123 -15.10 -21.35 -10.46
C SER A 123 -14.16 -21.58 -9.26
N ALA A 124 -13.26 -22.56 -9.35
CA ALA A 124 -12.31 -22.95 -8.30
C ALA A 124 -11.39 -21.82 -7.79
N GLY A 125 -11.42 -20.63 -8.38
CA GLY A 125 -10.77 -19.39 -7.93
C GLY A 125 -11.49 -18.72 -6.75
N VAL A 126 -12.78 -18.91 -6.57
CA VAL A 126 -13.62 -18.26 -5.54
C VAL A 126 -13.09 -18.49 -4.12
N SER A 127 -12.59 -19.68 -3.82
CA SER A 127 -12.05 -20.00 -2.50
C SER A 127 -10.80 -19.16 -2.17
N ARG A 128 -9.89 -18.96 -3.12
CA ARG A 128 -8.68 -18.14 -2.89
C ARG A 128 -9.00 -16.64 -2.77
N GLU A 129 -9.94 -16.14 -3.57
CA GLU A 129 -10.38 -14.74 -3.48
C GLU A 129 -11.12 -14.47 -2.18
N SER A 130 -11.94 -15.42 -1.73
CA SER A 130 -12.63 -15.34 -0.43
C SER A 130 -11.65 -15.28 0.73
N ASP A 131 -10.64 -16.17 0.75
CA ASP A 131 -9.60 -16.16 1.78
C ASP A 131 -8.82 -14.84 1.78
N ARG A 132 -8.50 -14.30 0.60
CA ARG A 132 -7.82 -13.01 0.45
C ARG A 132 -8.67 -11.82 0.93
N LEU A 133 -9.99 -11.81 0.65
CA LEU A 133 -10.89 -10.78 1.16
C LEU A 133 -10.92 -10.79 2.70
N VAL A 134 -11.09 -11.98 3.30
CA VAL A 134 -11.09 -12.14 4.76
C VAL A 134 -9.77 -11.67 5.35
N GLU A 135 -8.66 -12.00 4.72
CA GLU A 135 -7.33 -11.56 5.14
C GLU A 135 -7.19 -10.03 5.04
N ALA A 136 -7.65 -9.42 3.95
CA ALA A 136 -7.66 -7.97 3.78
C ALA A 136 -8.51 -7.26 4.85
N VAL A 137 -9.72 -7.77 5.14
CA VAL A 137 -10.59 -7.23 6.19
C VAL A 137 -9.92 -7.31 7.57
N ARG A 138 -9.29 -8.44 7.90
CA ARG A 138 -8.54 -8.60 9.16
C ARG A 138 -7.34 -7.66 9.25
N SER A 139 -6.64 -7.49 8.13
CA SER A 139 -5.51 -6.58 8.04
C SER A 139 -5.95 -5.13 8.31
N VAL A 140 -6.93 -4.67 7.54
CA VAL A 140 -7.45 -3.29 7.65
C VAL A 140 -8.02 -3.00 9.03
N ALA A 141 -8.68 -3.97 9.67
CA ALA A 141 -9.15 -3.81 11.05
C ALA A 141 -8.03 -3.60 12.07
N GLY A 142 -6.83 -4.10 11.80
CA GLY A 142 -5.63 -3.89 12.62
C GLY A 142 -4.85 -2.62 12.28
N ALA A 143 -5.34 -1.77 11.36
CA ALA A 143 -4.62 -0.60 10.90
C ALA A 143 -4.50 0.49 11.97
N ASP A 144 -3.34 1.12 12.06
CA ASP A 144 -3.16 2.35 12.83
C ASP A 144 -3.76 3.55 12.08
N LEU A 145 -5.01 3.89 12.43
CA LEU A 145 -5.70 5.06 11.87
C LEU A 145 -5.00 6.38 12.20
N ALA A 146 -4.22 6.45 13.27
CA ALA A 146 -3.49 7.67 13.59
C ALA A 146 -2.36 7.90 12.59
N ALA A 147 -1.72 6.83 12.11
CA ALA A 147 -0.75 6.89 11.01
C ALA A 147 -1.45 7.28 9.70
N ALA A 148 -2.54 6.61 9.34
CA ALA A 148 -3.29 6.88 8.10
C ALA A 148 -3.89 8.31 8.04
N THR A 149 -4.41 8.83 9.16
CA THR A 149 -4.98 10.20 9.23
C THR A 149 -3.93 11.29 9.38
N ARG A 150 -2.72 10.98 9.84
CA ARG A 150 -1.59 11.91 9.87
C ARG A 150 -1.19 12.30 8.46
N ASP A 151 -1.04 11.34 7.57
CA ASP A 151 -0.75 11.55 6.15
C ASP A 151 -1.78 12.45 5.45
N ARG A 152 -3.07 12.29 5.76
CA ARG A 152 -4.15 13.14 5.24
C ARG A 152 -3.99 14.59 5.73
N ARG A 153 -3.83 14.79 7.04
CA ARG A 153 -3.73 16.15 7.64
C ARG A 153 -2.51 16.92 7.14
N GLU A 154 -1.41 16.24 6.89
CA GLU A 154 -0.18 16.85 6.40
C GLU A 154 -0.32 17.26 4.92
N ARG A 155 -1.00 16.48 4.09
CA ARG A 155 -1.36 16.85 2.71
C ARG A 155 -2.30 18.06 2.68
N ASP A 156 -3.34 18.08 3.50
CA ASP A 156 -4.28 19.18 3.62
C ASP A 156 -3.58 20.47 4.09
N ALA A 157 -2.62 20.37 5.02
CA ALA A 157 -1.81 21.47 5.50
C ALA A 157 -0.79 22.00 4.48
N ALA A 158 -0.32 21.14 3.55
CA ALA A 158 0.59 21.50 2.47
C ALA A 158 -0.10 22.21 1.27
N GLY A 159 -1.44 22.38 1.31
CA GLY A 159 -2.19 23.17 0.34
C GLY A 159 -2.44 22.45 -0.99
N GLY A 160 -2.62 21.14 -0.98
CA GLY A 160 -2.90 20.32 -2.15
C GLY A 160 -4.33 20.44 -2.66
N GLY A 161 -4.63 21.50 -3.41
CA GLY A 161 -5.80 21.61 -4.29
C GLY A 161 -5.32 22.07 -5.66
N PRO A 162 -5.92 21.64 -6.82
CA PRO A 162 -5.50 22.08 -8.12
C PRO A 162 -5.85 23.55 -8.31
N SER A 163 -4.95 24.47 -7.99
CA SER A 163 -5.10 25.89 -8.29
C SER A 163 -4.01 26.36 -9.23
N ALA A 164 -4.46 26.82 -10.39
CA ALA A 164 -3.65 27.52 -11.37
C ALA A 164 -3.01 28.79 -10.80
N ALA A 165 -1.74 28.97 -11.09
CA ALA A 165 -0.99 30.21 -11.20
C ALA A 165 -1.10 31.26 -10.10
N ALA A 166 -0.09 31.34 -9.23
CA ALA A 166 0.41 32.62 -8.73
C ALA A 166 1.90 32.54 -8.41
N SER A 167 2.64 33.44 -9.03
CA SER A 167 4.07 33.65 -8.87
C SER A 167 4.45 34.00 -7.44
N GLY A 168 5.56 33.45 -6.96
CA GLY A 168 6.41 34.01 -5.94
C GLY A 168 6.20 33.53 -4.52
N ALA A 169 6.75 32.39 -4.17
CA ALA A 169 7.14 32.07 -2.81
C ALA A 169 8.38 31.18 -2.83
N SER A 170 9.32 31.50 -2.01
CA SER A 170 10.66 30.95 -1.91
C SER A 170 10.62 29.44 -1.67
N THR A 171 11.16 28.68 -2.62
CA THR A 171 11.53 27.29 -2.42
C THR A 171 12.48 27.16 -1.24
N PRO A 172 12.24 26.25 -0.26
CA PRO A 172 13.32 25.81 0.58
C PRO A 172 14.31 25.05 -0.32
N SER A 173 15.49 25.64 -0.48
CA SER A 173 16.60 25.02 -1.16
C SER A 173 17.05 23.82 -0.32
N ALA A 174 16.49 22.65 -0.59
CA ALA A 174 17.13 21.41 -0.21
C ALA A 174 18.41 21.30 -1.06
N SER A 175 19.50 21.75 -0.48
CA SER A 175 20.84 21.42 -0.97
C SER A 175 20.97 19.89 -0.83
N ALA A 176 20.55 19.15 -1.83
CA ALA A 176 20.87 17.74 -1.94
C ALA A 176 22.38 17.64 -2.05
N ALA A 177 23.04 17.23 -0.97
CA ALA A 177 24.36 16.68 -1.05
C ALA A 177 24.23 15.42 -1.93
N SER A 178 24.67 15.55 -3.19
CA SER A 178 24.89 14.37 -4.02
C SER A 178 25.95 13.52 -3.31
N ALA A 179 25.51 12.44 -2.67
CA ALA A 179 26.44 11.42 -2.23
C ALA A 179 27.22 10.97 -3.48
N ASP A 180 28.54 11.06 -3.44
CA ASP A 180 29.44 10.49 -4.45
C ASP A 180 29.29 8.96 -4.39
N LEU A 181 28.21 8.45 -5.00
CA LEU A 181 28.02 7.03 -5.18
C LEU A 181 28.89 6.60 -6.37
N ASP A 182 29.66 5.53 -6.23
CA ASP A 182 30.44 4.92 -7.31
C ASP A 182 29.52 4.33 -8.42
N GLY A 183 28.65 5.15 -8.99
CA GLY A 183 27.71 4.81 -10.04
C GLY A 183 26.23 4.95 -9.64
N PRO A 184 25.31 4.76 -10.59
CA PRO A 184 23.88 4.95 -10.33
C PRO A 184 23.35 3.94 -9.31
N LEU A 185 22.62 4.45 -8.30
CA LEU A 185 22.00 3.65 -7.25
C LEU A 185 20.81 2.85 -7.79
N THR A 186 20.73 1.58 -7.44
CA THR A 186 19.53 0.75 -7.67
C THR A 186 18.74 0.67 -6.38
N VAL A 187 17.45 0.99 -6.45
CA VAL A 187 16.53 0.91 -5.32
C VAL A 187 15.41 -0.07 -5.63
N VAL A 188 15.14 -0.99 -4.71
CA VAL A 188 13.97 -1.89 -4.79
C VAL A 188 13.08 -1.65 -3.58
N ILE A 189 11.83 -1.26 -3.83
CA ILE A 189 10.86 -0.95 -2.78
C ILE A 189 9.78 -2.03 -2.79
N GLY A 190 9.49 -2.65 -1.64
CA GLY A 190 8.38 -3.58 -1.44
C GLY A 190 7.34 -3.01 -0.50
N ALA A 191 6.05 -3.08 -0.87
CA ALA A 191 4.93 -2.56 -0.09
C ALA A 191 3.62 -3.34 -0.34
N SER A 192 2.65 -3.23 0.59
CA SER A 192 1.33 -3.84 0.47
C SER A 192 0.23 -2.92 1.06
N THR A 193 -0.53 -3.34 2.06
CA THR A 193 -1.59 -2.56 2.71
C THR A 193 -1.07 -1.22 3.25
N GLY A 194 -1.72 -0.12 2.87
CA GLY A 194 -1.24 1.25 3.13
C GLY A 194 -0.07 1.68 2.25
N GLY A 195 0.45 0.74 1.42
CA GLY A 195 1.61 0.95 0.56
C GLY A 195 1.45 2.06 -0.47
N PRO A 196 0.33 2.18 -1.20
CA PRO A 196 0.20 3.19 -2.24
C PRO A 196 0.52 4.61 -1.76
N ASN A 197 -0.02 5.01 -0.61
CA ASN A 197 0.26 6.31 -0.01
C ASN A 197 1.70 6.42 0.51
N ALA A 198 2.22 5.35 1.13
CA ALA A 198 3.59 5.34 1.65
C ALA A 198 4.64 5.43 0.52
N VAL A 199 4.45 4.67 -0.56
CA VAL A 199 5.33 4.71 -1.74
C VAL A 199 5.29 6.09 -2.39
N GLU A 200 4.11 6.68 -2.58
CA GLU A 200 3.97 8.01 -3.14
C GLU A 200 4.69 9.07 -2.30
N ARG A 201 4.56 8.99 -0.97
CA ARG A 201 5.25 9.90 -0.05
C ARG A 201 6.77 9.79 -0.17
N VAL A 202 7.30 8.57 -0.22
CA VAL A 202 8.73 8.33 -0.44
C VAL A 202 9.17 8.86 -1.80
N MET A 203 8.45 8.56 -2.87
CA MET A 203 8.79 8.96 -4.23
C MET A 203 8.72 10.49 -4.41
N SER A 204 7.74 11.17 -3.82
CA SER A 204 7.61 12.63 -3.88
C SER A 204 8.71 13.36 -3.10
N ALA A 205 9.20 12.77 -2.01
CA ALA A 205 10.28 13.32 -1.19
C ALA A 205 11.67 12.98 -1.73
N LEU A 206 11.78 11.95 -2.60
CA LEU A 206 13.06 11.49 -3.12
C LEU A 206 13.65 12.53 -4.09
N PRO A 207 14.84 13.09 -3.79
CA PRO A 207 15.44 14.10 -4.68
C PRO A 207 15.82 13.51 -6.02
N THR A 208 15.92 14.36 -7.05
CA THR A 208 16.48 13.95 -8.34
C THR A 208 17.93 13.51 -8.13
N ALA A 209 18.17 12.23 -8.13
CA ALA A 209 19.47 11.61 -7.92
C ALA A 209 19.77 10.61 -9.04
N ASP A 210 21.03 10.17 -9.14
CA ASP A 210 21.43 9.12 -10.08
C ASP A 210 20.93 7.74 -9.61
N CYS A 211 19.57 7.63 -9.50
CA CYS A 211 18.87 6.44 -9.04
C CYS A 211 18.00 5.85 -10.15
N ARG A 212 17.83 4.54 -10.13
CA ARG A 212 16.82 3.77 -10.85
C ARG A 212 16.06 2.92 -9.84
N ILE A 213 14.75 2.87 -9.97
CA ILE A 213 13.89 2.37 -8.91
C ILE A 213 12.98 1.27 -9.47
N VAL A 214 12.82 0.18 -8.72
CA VAL A 214 11.81 -0.85 -9.00
C VAL A 214 10.90 -0.95 -7.78
N ILE A 215 9.61 -0.69 -7.99
CA ILE A 215 8.59 -0.65 -6.94
C ILE A 215 7.71 -1.90 -7.08
N VAL A 216 7.61 -2.68 -6.03
CA VAL A 216 6.72 -3.84 -5.94
C VAL A 216 5.63 -3.52 -4.92
N GLN A 217 4.46 -3.14 -5.43
CA GLN A 217 3.25 -2.95 -4.65
C GLN A 217 2.32 -4.14 -4.90
N HIS A 218 1.85 -4.81 -3.86
CA HIS A 218 0.83 -5.85 -4.01
C HIS A 218 -0.47 -5.20 -4.48
N MET A 219 -0.78 -5.41 -5.77
CA MET A 219 -1.87 -4.73 -6.42
C MET A 219 -2.33 -5.54 -7.65
N PRO A 220 -3.64 -5.61 -7.94
CA PRO A 220 -4.13 -6.26 -9.15
C PRO A 220 -3.67 -5.56 -10.43
N GLU A 221 -3.59 -6.30 -11.54
CA GLU A 221 -3.14 -5.80 -12.85
C GLU A 221 -3.91 -4.56 -13.35
N ALA A 222 -5.21 -4.48 -13.07
CA ALA A 222 -6.03 -3.33 -13.49
C ALA A 222 -5.62 -2.00 -12.80
N PHE A 223 -4.87 -2.06 -11.71
CA PHE A 223 -4.51 -0.90 -10.90
C PHE A 223 -3.07 -0.43 -11.10
N THR A 224 -2.16 -1.33 -11.47
CA THR A 224 -0.73 -1.01 -11.56
C THR A 224 -0.38 0.04 -12.61
N PRO A 225 -1.04 0.14 -13.79
CA PRO A 225 -0.79 1.24 -14.72
C PRO A 225 -1.14 2.60 -14.11
N ARG A 226 -2.31 2.70 -13.47
CA ARG A 226 -2.77 3.97 -12.87
C ARG A 226 -1.92 4.37 -11.66
N PHE A 227 -1.44 3.39 -10.89
CA PHE A 227 -0.50 3.65 -9.81
C PHE A 227 0.84 4.20 -10.35
N ALA A 228 1.32 3.67 -11.47
CA ALA A 228 2.52 4.19 -12.12
C ALA A 228 2.32 5.64 -12.60
N ASP A 229 1.19 5.95 -13.25
CA ASP A 229 0.86 7.32 -13.68
C ASP A 229 0.84 8.30 -12.49
N ARG A 230 0.23 7.88 -11.39
CA ARG A 230 0.17 8.68 -10.15
C ARG A 230 1.55 8.96 -9.57
N LEU A 231 2.44 7.98 -9.54
CA LEU A 231 3.80 8.17 -9.07
C LEU A 231 4.63 9.04 -10.02
N ASP A 232 4.37 8.97 -11.34
CA ASP A 232 4.99 9.83 -12.34
C ASP A 232 4.61 11.30 -12.11
N GLU A 233 3.32 11.57 -11.85
CA GLU A 233 2.83 12.92 -11.53
C GLU A 233 3.37 13.46 -10.20
N ALA A 234 3.56 12.59 -9.21
CA ALA A 234 3.94 12.98 -7.85
C ALA A 234 5.46 13.08 -7.62
N SER A 235 6.30 12.55 -8.50
CA SER A 235 7.74 12.44 -8.28
C SER A 235 8.58 13.12 -9.37
N ALA A 236 9.88 13.22 -9.11
CA ALA A 236 10.84 13.75 -10.09
C ALA A 236 11.40 12.68 -11.05
N TYR A 237 10.84 11.47 -10.99
CA TYR A 237 11.26 10.31 -11.78
C TYR A 237 10.28 10.05 -12.93
N ASP A 238 10.77 9.52 -14.06
CA ASP A 238 9.94 8.96 -15.15
C ASP A 238 9.45 7.58 -14.69
N VAL A 239 8.20 7.51 -14.24
CA VAL A 239 7.62 6.29 -13.67
C VAL A 239 6.65 5.65 -14.64
N ARG A 240 6.78 4.35 -14.84
CA ARG A 240 5.85 3.56 -15.67
C ARG A 240 5.68 2.15 -15.17
N GLU A 241 4.62 1.49 -15.59
CA GLU A 241 4.45 0.07 -15.34
C GLU A 241 5.53 -0.76 -16.04
N ALA A 242 5.99 -1.83 -15.38
CA ALA A 242 6.94 -2.77 -15.94
C ALA A 242 6.32 -3.53 -17.12
N SER A 243 7.08 -3.64 -18.22
CA SER A 243 6.78 -4.51 -19.35
C SER A 243 7.92 -5.49 -19.59
N ASP A 244 7.62 -6.62 -20.21
CA ASP A 244 8.64 -7.63 -20.48
C ASP A 244 9.78 -7.07 -21.31
N GLY A 245 11.01 -7.28 -20.85
CA GLY A 245 12.22 -6.76 -21.47
C GLY A 245 12.46 -5.26 -21.28
N ALA A 246 11.67 -4.56 -20.45
CA ALA A 246 11.85 -3.14 -20.18
C ALA A 246 13.24 -2.84 -19.61
N ARG A 247 13.75 -1.66 -19.93
CA ARG A 247 15.06 -1.20 -19.45
C ARG A 247 14.93 0.17 -18.82
N ILE A 248 15.53 0.33 -17.64
CA ILE A 248 15.61 1.61 -16.93
C ILE A 248 17.04 2.01 -16.62
N GLY A 249 17.26 3.32 -16.57
CA GLY A 249 18.49 3.97 -16.14
C GLY A 249 18.20 4.99 -15.05
N SER A 250 19.15 5.89 -14.81
CA SER A 250 19.00 6.96 -13.84
C SER A 250 17.82 7.86 -14.14
N GLY A 251 17.06 8.24 -13.11
CA GLY A 251 15.88 9.06 -13.22
C GLY A 251 14.62 8.31 -13.66
N GLU A 252 14.72 6.98 -13.88
CA GLU A 252 13.58 6.16 -14.31
C GLU A 252 13.15 5.19 -13.18
N ALA A 253 11.84 4.93 -13.07
CA ALA A 253 11.27 3.97 -12.14
C ALA A 253 10.28 3.03 -12.83
N LEU A 254 10.17 1.78 -12.33
CA LEU A 254 9.18 0.82 -12.76
C LEU A 254 8.29 0.41 -11.58
N VAL A 255 6.99 0.43 -11.79
CA VAL A 255 6.02 -0.25 -10.95
C VAL A 255 5.86 -1.68 -11.46
N ALA A 256 6.07 -2.68 -10.63
CA ALA A 256 5.87 -4.07 -10.97
C ALA A 256 4.43 -4.32 -11.40
N ARG A 257 4.25 -5.01 -12.54
CA ARG A 257 2.93 -5.29 -13.10
C ARG A 257 2.17 -6.30 -12.23
N GLY A 258 0.91 -6.01 -11.94
CA GLY A 258 0.00 -6.95 -11.30
C GLY A 258 -0.20 -8.22 -12.13
N GLY A 259 -0.34 -9.37 -11.49
CA GLY A 259 -0.52 -10.65 -12.17
C GLY A 259 0.76 -11.29 -12.73
N SER A 260 1.92 -10.64 -12.61
CA SER A 260 3.21 -11.20 -12.98
C SER A 260 4.31 -10.74 -12.03
N HIS A 261 5.38 -11.53 -11.87
CA HIS A 261 6.55 -11.13 -11.12
C HIS A 261 7.49 -10.31 -12.01
N THR A 262 8.07 -9.25 -11.45
CA THR A 262 9.11 -8.46 -12.12
C THR A 262 10.48 -8.94 -11.64
N ARG A 263 11.23 -9.63 -12.52
CA ARG A 263 12.61 -10.07 -12.24
C ARG A 263 13.61 -9.13 -12.89
N ILE A 264 14.66 -8.78 -12.18
CA ILE A 264 15.81 -8.11 -12.76
C ILE A 264 16.66 -9.17 -13.46
N ASP A 265 16.72 -9.08 -14.79
CA ASP A 265 17.37 -10.06 -15.68
C ASP A 265 18.86 -9.75 -15.89
N SER A 266 19.17 -8.47 -16.03
CA SER A 266 20.54 -8.03 -16.26
C SER A 266 20.78 -6.59 -15.88
N TYR A 267 22.03 -6.31 -15.47
CA TYR A 267 22.57 -4.99 -15.23
C TYR A 267 23.77 -4.74 -16.14
N ARG A 268 23.68 -3.75 -17.03
CA ARG A 268 24.78 -3.42 -17.97
C ARG A 268 24.83 -1.91 -18.21
N SER A 269 26.02 -1.34 -18.10
CA SER A 269 26.29 0.07 -18.43
C SER A 269 25.33 1.04 -17.75
N GLY A 270 25.05 0.82 -16.46
CA GLY A 270 24.16 1.68 -15.68
C GLY A 270 22.66 1.45 -15.95
N ARG A 271 22.25 0.48 -16.74
CA ARG A 271 20.84 0.16 -17.01
C ARG A 271 20.46 -1.21 -16.50
N LEU A 272 19.29 -1.30 -15.87
CA LEU A 272 18.62 -2.55 -15.55
C LEU A 272 17.76 -2.99 -16.71
N ARG A 273 17.67 -4.29 -16.92
CA ARG A 273 16.64 -4.91 -17.72
C ARG A 273 15.79 -5.78 -16.80
N VAL A 274 14.47 -5.71 -16.97
CA VAL A 274 13.53 -6.57 -16.27
C VAL A 274 12.81 -7.49 -17.23
N ASN A 275 12.43 -8.68 -16.73
CA ASN A 275 11.53 -9.60 -17.41
C ASN A 275 10.32 -9.86 -16.54
N LEU A 276 9.17 -10.12 -17.15
CA LEU A 276 7.96 -10.55 -16.48
C LEU A 276 7.93 -12.07 -16.39
N ASP A 277 7.54 -12.60 -15.24
CA ASP A 277 7.47 -14.04 -14.94
C ASP A 277 6.11 -14.37 -14.32
N GLU A 278 5.43 -15.37 -14.85
CA GLU A 278 4.10 -15.82 -14.40
C GLU A 278 4.19 -17.05 -13.47
N ASP A 279 5.29 -17.19 -12.71
CA ASP A 279 5.48 -18.30 -11.77
C ASP A 279 4.51 -18.21 -10.58
N ASP A 280 3.68 -19.24 -10.39
CA ASP A 280 2.69 -19.35 -9.31
C ASP A 280 3.26 -19.84 -7.97
N SER A 281 4.57 -19.93 -7.82
CA SER A 281 5.21 -20.47 -6.60
C SER A 281 5.07 -19.57 -5.37
N GLN A 282 4.74 -18.30 -5.57
CA GLN A 282 4.56 -17.32 -4.51
C GLN A 282 3.08 -17.16 -4.13
N SER A 283 2.82 -16.78 -2.88
CA SER A 283 1.45 -16.55 -2.38
C SER A 283 0.80 -15.28 -2.94
N VAL A 284 1.61 -14.33 -3.42
CA VAL A 284 1.19 -13.05 -3.98
C VAL A 284 1.91 -12.77 -5.30
N THR A 285 1.26 -12.05 -6.21
CA THR A 285 1.80 -11.68 -7.51
C THR A 285 1.40 -10.24 -7.85
N PRO A 286 2.38 -9.31 -7.99
CA PRO A 286 3.83 -9.47 -7.91
C PRO A 286 4.32 -9.76 -6.49
N ALA A 287 5.47 -10.44 -6.32
CA ALA A 287 6.13 -10.65 -5.05
C ALA A 287 7.43 -9.83 -4.97
N ALA A 288 7.60 -9.09 -3.87
CA ALA A 288 8.81 -8.30 -3.62
C ALA A 288 10.04 -9.19 -3.41
N ASP A 289 9.88 -10.34 -2.76
CA ASP A 289 10.96 -11.33 -2.60
C ASP A 289 11.59 -11.74 -3.94
N VAL A 290 10.77 -11.91 -4.98
CA VAL A 290 11.25 -12.29 -6.33
C VAL A 290 12.11 -11.18 -6.94
N THR A 291 11.64 -9.94 -6.87
CA THR A 291 12.37 -8.79 -7.41
C THR A 291 13.65 -8.52 -6.64
N MET A 292 13.58 -8.50 -5.30
CA MET A 292 14.72 -8.24 -4.42
C MET A 292 15.82 -9.30 -4.56
N ARG A 293 15.46 -10.59 -4.59
CA ARG A 293 16.44 -11.67 -4.81
C ARG A 293 17.13 -11.53 -6.17
N SER A 294 16.36 -11.27 -7.24
CA SER A 294 16.95 -11.07 -8.56
C SER A 294 17.85 -9.83 -8.62
N ALA A 295 17.51 -8.77 -7.86
CA ALA A 295 18.38 -7.61 -7.71
C ALA A 295 19.71 -7.98 -7.03
N ALA A 296 19.65 -8.72 -5.92
CA ALA A 296 20.82 -9.18 -5.18
C ALA A 296 21.77 -10.06 -6.03
N GLU A 297 21.19 -10.85 -6.95
CA GLU A 297 21.96 -11.74 -7.83
C GLU A 297 22.62 -11.01 -9.02
N VAL A 298 22.04 -9.92 -9.49
CA VAL A 298 22.37 -9.33 -10.81
C VAL A 298 23.05 -7.98 -10.70
N VAL A 299 22.81 -7.20 -9.64
CA VAL A 299 23.29 -5.82 -9.53
C VAL A 299 24.69 -5.79 -8.90
N ASP A 300 25.72 -5.46 -9.68
CA ASP A 300 27.11 -5.32 -9.24
C ASP A 300 27.45 -3.87 -8.80
N GLY A 301 26.49 -3.07 -8.41
CA GLY A 301 26.67 -1.66 -8.03
C GLY A 301 25.96 -1.31 -6.73
N PRO A 302 25.92 -0.01 -6.38
CA PRO A 302 25.17 0.45 -5.21
C PRO A 302 23.71 -0.02 -5.27
N LEU A 303 23.27 -0.70 -4.19
CA LEU A 303 21.96 -1.34 -4.12
C LEU A 303 21.31 -1.03 -2.77
N VAL A 304 20.05 -0.64 -2.80
CA VAL A 304 19.23 -0.37 -1.60
C VAL A 304 17.93 -1.15 -1.68
N GLY A 305 17.61 -1.90 -0.62
CA GLY A 305 16.33 -2.54 -0.41
C GLY A 305 15.50 -1.77 0.61
N VAL A 306 14.22 -1.55 0.29
CA VAL A 306 13.28 -0.82 1.17
C VAL A 306 12.03 -1.66 1.38
N VAL A 307 11.61 -1.83 2.63
CA VAL A 307 10.36 -2.50 2.98
C VAL A 307 9.45 -1.51 3.70
N LEU A 308 8.34 -1.17 3.07
CA LEU A 308 7.32 -0.27 3.62
C LEU A 308 6.14 -1.06 4.18
N THR A 309 5.18 -0.31 4.75
CA THR A 309 3.94 -0.83 5.33
C THR A 309 3.31 -1.92 4.47
N GLY A 310 2.80 -2.94 5.12
CA GLY A 310 2.14 -4.05 4.45
C GLY A 310 1.91 -5.25 5.35
N MET A 311 0.96 -6.09 4.96
CA MET A 311 0.65 -7.33 5.64
C MET A 311 1.51 -8.49 5.12
N GLY A 312 1.72 -9.49 5.97
CA GLY A 312 2.42 -10.73 5.60
C GLY A 312 3.92 -10.67 5.78
N SER A 313 4.63 -11.49 5.02
CA SER A 313 6.07 -11.70 5.12
C SER A 313 6.83 -11.56 3.80
N ASP A 314 6.16 -11.19 2.71
CA ASP A 314 6.85 -10.92 1.45
C ASP A 314 7.84 -9.77 1.63
N ALA A 315 8.89 -9.73 0.86
CA ALA A 315 10.10 -8.94 1.02
C ALA A 315 11.06 -9.39 2.15
N SER A 316 10.67 -10.29 3.07
CA SER A 316 11.54 -10.69 4.18
C SER A 316 12.74 -11.53 3.73
N GLU A 317 12.54 -12.47 2.81
CA GLU A 317 13.63 -13.26 2.24
C GLU A 317 14.43 -12.45 1.22
N GLY A 318 13.76 -11.58 0.46
CA GLY A 318 14.37 -10.68 -0.50
C GLY A 318 15.31 -9.67 0.15
N ILE A 319 14.87 -8.99 1.21
CA ILE A 319 15.67 -8.03 1.94
C ILE A 319 16.90 -8.71 2.58
N ARG A 320 16.73 -9.93 3.09
CA ARG A 320 17.84 -10.72 3.61
C ARG A 320 18.85 -11.07 2.51
N ALA A 321 18.38 -11.48 1.33
CA ALA A 321 19.26 -11.76 0.19
C ALA A 321 20.00 -10.50 -0.27
N MET A 322 19.35 -9.34 -0.27
CA MET A 322 20.00 -8.06 -0.58
C MET A 322 21.07 -7.71 0.46
N ALA A 323 20.79 -7.88 1.75
CA ALA A 323 21.78 -7.67 2.82
C ALA A 323 23.00 -8.61 2.66
N ASP A 324 22.77 -9.89 2.40
CA ASP A 324 23.82 -10.87 2.18
C ASP A 324 24.68 -10.56 0.93
N ALA A 325 24.12 -9.85 -0.05
CA ALA A 325 24.84 -9.32 -1.22
C ALA A 325 25.55 -7.97 -0.96
N GLY A 326 25.45 -7.42 0.26
CA GLY A 326 26.10 -6.16 0.64
C GLY A 326 25.29 -4.90 0.28
N ALA A 327 24.01 -5.04 -0.05
CA ALA A 327 23.11 -3.91 -0.22
C ALA A 327 22.80 -3.27 1.13
N ARG A 328 22.55 -1.97 1.14
CA ARG A 328 21.95 -1.29 2.28
C ARG A 328 20.45 -1.58 2.33
N THR A 329 19.92 -1.80 3.52
CA THR A 329 18.54 -2.26 3.71
C THR A 329 17.81 -1.41 4.75
N ILE A 330 16.60 -0.99 4.38
CA ILE A 330 15.79 -0.05 5.15
C ILE A 330 14.40 -0.66 5.38
N ALA A 331 13.87 -0.51 6.58
CA ALA A 331 12.49 -0.84 6.89
C ALA A 331 11.77 0.36 7.52
N GLN A 332 10.52 0.55 7.15
CA GLN A 332 9.66 1.55 7.78
C GLN A 332 9.42 1.20 9.25
N SER A 333 9.44 2.20 10.14
CA SER A 333 9.18 2.05 11.58
C SER A 333 7.74 1.62 11.87
N GLU A 334 7.51 1.00 13.03
CA GLU A 334 6.18 0.64 13.52
C GLU A 334 5.29 1.87 13.71
N ASP A 335 5.86 2.96 14.20
CA ASP A 335 5.14 4.21 14.55
C ASP A 335 4.53 4.92 13.33
N THR A 336 5.02 4.67 12.13
CA THR A 336 4.52 5.27 10.88
C THR A 336 3.88 4.27 9.93
N CYS A 337 3.96 2.97 10.21
CA CYS A 337 3.28 1.95 9.42
C CYS A 337 1.76 1.97 9.65
N VAL A 338 0.99 1.93 8.57
CA VAL A 338 -0.44 1.61 8.64
C VAL A 338 -0.63 0.16 9.12
N ILE A 339 0.18 -0.77 8.57
CA ILE A 339 0.28 -2.17 9.01
C ILE A 339 1.75 -2.55 9.16
N TYR A 340 2.17 -2.83 10.39
CA TYR A 340 3.54 -3.27 10.69
C TYR A 340 3.67 -4.80 10.57
N GLY A 341 3.48 -5.31 9.35
CA GLY A 341 3.62 -6.73 9.01
C GLY A 341 4.90 -7.02 8.24
N MET A 342 4.97 -6.61 6.97
CA MET A 342 6.15 -6.78 6.11
C MET A 342 7.42 -6.16 6.73
N PRO A 343 7.43 -4.90 7.22
CA PRO A 343 8.62 -4.34 7.86
C PRO A 343 9.06 -5.11 9.09
N LYS A 344 8.12 -5.54 9.94
CA LYS A 344 8.41 -6.36 11.11
C LYS A 344 9.12 -7.65 10.73
N ARG A 345 8.59 -8.36 9.73
CA ARG A 345 9.19 -9.62 9.25
C ARG A 345 10.56 -9.40 8.63
N ALA A 346 10.74 -8.32 7.89
CA ALA A 346 12.05 -7.93 7.36
C ALA A 346 13.07 -7.72 8.50
N VAL A 347 12.72 -6.96 9.54
CA VAL A 347 13.57 -6.72 10.71
C VAL A 347 13.90 -8.02 11.45
N GLU A 348 12.91 -8.90 11.64
CA GLU A 348 13.08 -10.21 12.30
C GLU A 348 14.13 -11.13 11.58
N THR A 349 14.39 -10.93 10.29
CA THR A 349 15.44 -11.67 9.56
C THR A 349 16.86 -11.30 10.00
N GLY A 350 17.05 -10.16 10.65
CA GLY A 350 18.35 -9.58 10.93
C GLY A 350 19.09 -9.06 9.70
N GLY A 351 18.38 -8.88 8.58
CA GLY A 351 18.93 -8.34 7.33
C GLY A 351 18.55 -6.88 7.07
N VAL A 352 18.03 -6.15 8.07
CA VAL A 352 17.72 -4.72 7.97
C VAL A 352 18.78 -3.92 8.70
N ASP A 353 19.42 -2.97 8.00
CA ASP A 353 20.46 -2.10 8.56
C ASP A 353 19.85 -0.91 9.30
N GLU A 354 18.74 -0.37 8.79
CA GLU A 354 18.14 0.85 9.31
C GLU A 354 16.61 0.73 9.40
N VAL A 355 16.06 1.16 10.53
CA VAL A 355 14.60 1.32 10.70
C VAL A 355 14.33 2.79 10.94
N CYS A 356 13.54 3.42 10.07
CA CYS A 356 13.24 4.85 10.14
C CYS A 356 11.78 5.15 9.86
N ASP A 357 11.34 6.33 10.28
CA ASP A 357 10.00 6.82 10.00
C ASP A 357 9.81 7.08 8.50
N LEU A 358 8.55 7.01 8.03
CA LEU A 358 8.23 7.11 6.61
C LEU A 358 8.84 8.36 5.95
N ASP A 359 8.86 9.48 6.66
CA ASP A 359 9.39 10.76 6.18
C ASP A 359 10.90 10.77 5.99
N ASP A 360 11.60 9.92 6.71
CA ASP A 360 13.07 9.82 6.67
C ASP A 360 13.55 8.82 5.63
N VAL A 361 12.66 7.93 5.12
CA VAL A 361 13.01 6.87 4.15
C VAL A 361 13.68 7.44 2.90
N ALA A 362 13.15 8.53 2.33
CA ALA A 362 13.74 9.14 1.14
C ALA A 362 15.18 9.63 1.40
N GLY A 363 15.42 10.24 2.55
CA GLY A 363 16.76 10.64 3.01
C GLY A 363 17.68 9.45 3.21
N ALA A 364 17.18 8.41 3.88
CA ALA A 364 17.91 7.17 4.11
C ALA A 364 18.28 6.47 2.79
N ILE A 365 17.44 6.48 1.76
CA ILE A 365 17.76 5.92 0.43
C ILE A 365 18.99 6.57 -0.19
N VAL A 366 19.11 7.89 -0.15
CA VAL A 366 20.23 8.61 -0.76
C VAL A 366 21.46 8.76 0.15
N GLY A 367 21.41 8.22 1.37
CA GLY A 367 22.53 8.24 2.31
C GLY A 367 22.75 9.58 3.00
N GLY A 368 21.74 10.41 3.10
CA GLY A 368 21.73 11.60 3.95
C GLY A 368 21.65 11.19 5.42
N GLU A 369 22.56 11.68 6.28
CA GLU A 369 22.34 11.65 7.72
C GLU A 369 21.12 12.54 8.02
N ALA A 370 20.18 12.02 8.82
CA ALA A 370 19.02 12.76 9.30
C ALA A 370 19.43 13.92 10.21
#